data_e43bc6b74979a645566f2039d3f87bdc
#
_entry.id   e43bc6b74979a645566f2039d3f87bdc
#
_cell.length_a   1.000
_cell.length_b   1.000
_cell.length_c   1.000
_cell.angle_alpha   90.00
_cell.angle_beta   90.00
_cell.angle_gamma   90.00
#
_symmetry.space_group_name_H-M   'P 1'
#
loop_
_entity.id
_entity.type
_entity.pdbx_description
1 polymer ?
#
loop_
_entity_poly.entity_id
_entity_poly.type
_entity_poly.pdbx_seq_one_letter_code
_entity_poly.pdbx_strand_id
1 'polypeptide(L)'
;QGYEVIIPDQDESEGVKRLFDLLPAMKNLKRRDASVTYFIDEFDRSLHSLLTEHLLNRFLYSCGAETRKQLIVTTQNPFLINQDLLRRDELWIANRESDGSTILYPMADFRELRLDKDIRKSYFEGRMGGLPNL
;
A
#
# COMPACT_ATOMS: atom_id res chain seq x y z
N GLN A 1 8.50 -5.38 -38.07
CA GLN A 1 7.07 -5.12 -38.26
C GLN A 1 6.38 -5.50 -36.96
N GLY A 2 5.85 -4.51 -36.23
CA GLY A 2 5.02 -4.74 -35.06
C GLY A 2 3.58 -4.96 -35.48
N TYR A 3 2.92 -5.92 -34.87
CA TYR A 3 1.46 -6.09 -35.01
C TYR A 3 0.79 -5.37 -33.86
N GLU A 4 -0.24 -4.57 -34.16
CA GLU A 4 -1.11 -3.99 -33.19
C GLU A 4 -2.25 -4.99 -32.94
N VAL A 5 -2.37 -5.48 -31.71
CA VAL A 5 -3.45 -6.38 -31.30
C VAL A 5 -4.34 -5.60 -30.34
N ILE A 6 -5.60 -5.47 -30.68
CA ILE A 6 -6.61 -4.89 -29.81
C ILE A 6 -7.21 -6.05 -29.01
N ILE A 7 -6.95 -6.07 -27.69
CA ILE A 7 -7.54 -7.05 -26.78
C ILE A 7 -8.77 -6.37 -26.15
N PRO A 8 -9.97 -6.97 -26.23
CA PRO A 8 -11.15 -6.44 -25.56
C PRO A 8 -10.94 -6.41 -24.04
N ASP A 9 -11.45 -5.38 -23.36
CA ASP A 9 -11.30 -5.20 -21.91
C ASP A 9 -11.80 -6.40 -21.10
N GLN A 10 -12.85 -7.08 -21.58
CA GLN A 10 -13.40 -8.30 -20.98
C GLN A 10 -12.43 -9.48 -20.98
N ASP A 11 -11.47 -9.50 -21.89
CA ASP A 11 -10.48 -10.58 -22.04
C ASP A 11 -9.18 -10.30 -21.28
N GLU A 12 -9.05 -9.08 -20.69
CA GLU A 12 -7.90 -8.74 -19.89
C GLU A 12 -7.96 -9.34 -18.49
N SER A 13 -6.79 -9.64 -17.93
CA SER A 13 -6.70 -10.12 -16.56
C SER A 13 -7.09 -9.02 -15.56
N GLU A 14 -7.64 -9.42 -14.41
CA GLU A 14 -7.99 -8.48 -13.34
C GLU A 14 -6.78 -7.63 -12.87
N GLY A 15 -5.58 -8.20 -12.92
CA GLY A 15 -4.35 -7.44 -12.61
C GLY A 15 -4.06 -6.34 -13.61
N VAL A 16 -4.27 -6.60 -14.91
CA VAL A 16 -4.10 -5.58 -15.96
C VAL A 16 -5.16 -4.50 -15.82
N LYS A 17 -6.42 -4.85 -15.61
CA LYS A 17 -7.50 -3.89 -15.33
C LYS A 17 -7.16 -3.01 -14.13
N ARG A 18 -6.70 -3.63 -13.03
CA ARG A 18 -6.28 -2.89 -11.82
C ARG A 18 -5.15 -1.91 -12.11
N LEU A 19 -4.18 -2.28 -12.93
CA LEU A 19 -3.11 -1.36 -13.35
C LEU A 19 -3.67 -0.16 -14.11
N PHE A 20 -4.60 -0.37 -15.05
CA PHE A 20 -5.25 0.72 -15.76
C PHE A 20 -5.99 1.67 -14.82
N ASP A 21 -6.68 1.15 -13.80
CA ASP A 21 -7.35 1.97 -12.78
C ASP A 21 -6.37 2.83 -11.99
N LEU A 22 -5.18 2.30 -11.67
CA LEU A 22 -4.16 2.99 -10.89
C LEU A 22 -3.34 4.00 -11.70
N LEU A 23 -3.19 3.79 -13.01
CA LEU A 23 -2.34 4.62 -13.87
C LEU A 23 -2.64 6.12 -13.81
N PRO A 24 -3.89 6.60 -13.85
CA PRO A 24 -4.19 8.03 -13.77
C PRO A 24 -3.69 8.66 -12.48
N ALA A 25 -3.93 8.01 -11.33
CA ALA A 25 -3.46 8.47 -10.03
C ALA A 25 -1.92 8.49 -9.99
N MET A 26 -1.27 7.39 -10.39
CA MET A 26 0.18 7.29 -10.44
C MET A 26 0.81 8.31 -11.39
N LYS A 27 0.19 8.59 -12.53
CA LYS A 27 0.64 9.62 -13.48
C LYS A 27 0.56 11.01 -12.86
N ASN A 28 -0.55 11.32 -12.18
CA ASN A 28 -0.73 12.60 -11.52
C ASN A 28 0.26 12.78 -10.36
N LEU A 29 0.48 11.74 -9.56
CA LEU A 29 1.43 11.75 -8.46
C LEU A 29 2.90 11.97 -8.91
N LYS A 30 3.23 11.73 -10.18
CA LYS A 30 4.58 12.02 -10.72
C LYS A 30 4.80 13.51 -11.02
N ARG A 31 3.78 14.31 -11.13
CA ARG A 31 3.92 15.74 -11.45
C ARG A 31 4.58 16.45 -10.27
N ARG A 32 5.56 17.31 -10.54
CA ARG A 32 6.30 18.04 -9.49
C ARG A 32 5.42 19.08 -8.77
N ASP A 33 4.49 19.66 -9.49
CA ASP A 33 3.56 20.70 -9.05
C ASP A 33 2.26 20.16 -8.43
N ALA A 34 2.11 18.83 -8.32
CA ALA A 34 0.90 18.25 -7.80
C ALA A 34 0.74 18.53 -6.30
N SER A 35 -0.42 19.07 -5.93
CA SER A 35 -0.89 19.18 -4.54
C SER A 35 -2.16 18.34 -4.45
N VAL A 36 -2.02 17.07 -4.09
CA VAL A 36 -3.10 16.10 -4.18
C VAL A 36 -2.91 14.98 -3.15
N THR A 37 -4.02 14.53 -2.58
CA THR A 37 -4.10 13.33 -1.77
C THR A 37 -4.95 12.29 -2.50
N TYR A 38 -4.41 11.10 -2.69
CA TYR A 38 -5.16 9.95 -3.16
C TYR A 38 -5.41 9.00 -2.00
N PHE A 39 -6.65 8.56 -1.89
CA PHE A 39 -7.04 7.44 -1.03
C PHE A 39 -7.43 6.27 -1.93
N ILE A 40 -6.71 5.15 -1.81
CA ILE A 40 -6.92 3.98 -2.68
C ILE A 40 -7.14 2.77 -1.79
N ASP A 41 -8.38 2.29 -1.81
CA ASP A 41 -8.76 1.09 -1.10
C ASP A 41 -8.28 -0.17 -1.85
N GLU A 42 -7.84 -1.19 -1.11
CA GLU A 42 -7.29 -2.43 -1.66
C GLU A 42 -6.27 -2.16 -2.77
N PHE A 43 -5.24 -1.39 -2.46
CA PHE A 43 -4.25 -0.94 -3.45
C PHE A 43 -3.63 -2.10 -4.24
N ASP A 44 -3.38 -3.20 -3.56
CA ASP A 44 -2.74 -4.42 -4.06
C ASP A 44 -3.71 -5.44 -4.69
N ARG A 45 -5.03 -5.14 -4.72
CA ARG A 45 -6.02 -6.05 -5.27
C ARG A 45 -5.62 -6.55 -6.67
N SER A 46 -5.58 -7.87 -6.84
CA SER A 46 -5.23 -8.56 -8.08
C SER A 46 -3.81 -8.28 -8.61
N LEU A 47 -2.95 -7.62 -7.82
CA LEU A 47 -1.57 -7.36 -8.18
C LEU A 47 -0.61 -8.33 -7.48
N HIS A 48 0.48 -8.67 -8.15
CA HIS A 48 1.58 -9.38 -7.52
C HIS A 48 2.29 -8.47 -6.50
N SER A 49 2.67 -9.01 -5.32
CA SER A 49 3.26 -8.23 -4.23
C SER A 49 4.49 -7.39 -4.66
N LEU A 50 5.36 -7.93 -5.50
CA LEU A 50 6.52 -7.20 -6.02
C LEU A 50 6.12 -6.01 -6.90
N LEU A 51 5.02 -6.12 -7.65
CA LEU A 51 4.52 -5.02 -8.47
C LEU A 51 3.93 -3.93 -7.59
N THR A 52 3.18 -4.31 -6.56
CA THR A 52 2.64 -3.36 -5.57
C THR A 52 3.76 -2.60 -4.86
N GLU A 53 4.79 -3.31 -4.40
CA GLU A 53 5.98 -2.71 -3.81
C GLU A 53 6.68 -1.76 -4.79
N HIS A 54 6.83 -2.17 -6.05
CA HIS A 54 7.43 -1.31 -7.08
C HIS A 54 6.64 -0.02 -7.32
N LEU A 55 5.31 -0.08 -7.34
CA LEU A 55 4.46 1.10 -7.49
C LEU A 55 4.61 2.06 -6.31
N LEU A 56 4.64 1.54 -5.07
CA LEU A 56 4.87 2.34 -3.87
C LEU A 56 6.26 2.98 -3.89
N ASN A 57 7.31 2.22 -4.20
CA ASN A 57 8.67 2.74 -4.34
C ASN A 57 8.73 3.89 -5.34
N ARG A 58 8.10 3.74 -6.50
CA ARG A 58 8.07 4.81 -7.51
C ARG A 58 7.38 6.07 -7.03
N PHE A 59 6.34 5.94 -6.22
CA PHE A 59 5.70 7.08 -5.57
C PHE A 59 6.66 7.74 -4.59
N LEU A 60 7.24 6.97 -3.65
CA LEU A 60 8.16 7.47 -2.62
C LEU A 60 9.37 8.19 -3.23
N TYR A 61 9.99 7.64 -4.27
CA TYR A 61 11.08 8.30 -4.99
C TYR A 61 10.67 9.60 -5.71
N SER A 62 9.38 9.78 -5.97
CA SER A 62 8.86 11.02 -6.56
C SER A 62 8.62 12.12 -5.52
N CYS A 63 8.70 11.80 -4.23
CA CYS A 63 8.49 12.72 -3.13
C CYS A 63 9.82 13.38 -2.70
N GLY A 64 9.75 14.64 -2.31
CA GLY A 64 10.85 15.42 -1.76
C GLY A 64 10.30 16.46 -0.79
N ALA A 65 11.18 17.26 -0.18
CA ALA A 65 10.80 18.22 0.86
C ALA A 65 9.71 19.22 0.43
N GLU A 66 9.68 19.57 -0.85
CA GLU A 66 8.74 20.56 -1.41
C GLU A 66 7.47 19.92 -2.01
N THR A 67 7.35 18.60 -1.96
CA THR A 67 6.19 17.92 -2.54
C THR A 67 4.98 17.97 -1.59
N ARG A 68 3.80 18.24 -2.15
CA ARG A 68 2.52 18.26 -1.42
C ARG A 68 1.62 17.11 -1.85
N LYS A 69 2.22 15.94 -2.06
CA LYS A 69 1.52 14.74 -2.51
C LYS A 69 1.37 13.77 -1.35
N GLN A 70 0.19 13.20 -1.22
CA GLN A 70 -0.07 12.14 -0.27
C GLN A 70 -0.72 10.96 -0.97
N LEU A 71 -0.34 9.77 -0.57
CA LEU A 71 -0.95 8.51 -0.97
C LEU A 71 -1.32 7.73 0.28
N ILE A 72 -2.60 7.53 0.50
CA ILE A 72 -3.15 6.72 1.58
C ILE A 72 -3.72 5.46 0.93
N VAL A 73 -3.25 4.31 1.37
CA VAL A 73 -3.68 3.02 0.81
C VAL A 73 -4.11 2.07 1.89
N THR A 74 -5.11 1.25 1.60
CA THR A 74 -5.39 0.06 2.40
C THR A 74 -4.85 -1.18 1.69
N THR A 75 -4.44 -2.17 2.45
CA THR A 75 -3.92 -3.43 1.92
C THR A 75 -4.14 -4.55 2.92
N GLN A 76 -4.30 -5.76 2.42
CA GLN A 76 -4.29 -6.99 3.20
C GLN A 76 -2.95 -7.75 3.03
N ASN A 77 -2.01 -7.17 2.30
CA ASN A 77 -0.74 -7.82 1.96
C ASN A 77 0.35 -7.54 3.01
N PRO A 78 0.67 -8.50 3.89
CA PRO A 78 1.67 -8.29 4.94
C PRO A 78 3.10 -8.15 4.40
N PHE A 79 3.35 -8.46 3.13
CA PHE A 79 4.66 -8.21 2.50
C PHE A 79 4.99 -6.73 2.39
N LEU A 80 3.97 -5.85 2.43
CA LEU A 80 4.16 -4.40 2.47
C LEU A 80 4.59 -3.88 3.85
N ILE A 81 4.54 -4.72 4.89
CA ILE A 81 5.18 -4.45 6.19
C ILE A 81 6.70 -4.63 6.01
N ASN A 82 7.30 -3.67 5.33
CA ASN A 82 8.72 -3.69 4.98
C ASN A 82 9.36 -2.36 5.38
N GLN A 83 10.28 -2.40 6.35
CA GLN A 83 10.95 -1.20 6.88
C GLN A 83 11.99 -0.61 5.91
N ASP A 84 12.43 -1.37 4.90
CA ASP A 84 13.26 -0.84 3.82
C ASP A 84 12.44 0.00 2.84
N LEU A 85 11.11 -0.17 2.85
CA LEU A 85 10.16 0.53 1.99
C LEU A 85 9.45 1.67 2.73
N LEU A 86 8.90 1.37 3.90
CA LEU A 86 8.03 2.27 4.67
C LEU A 86 8.52 2.43 6.11
N ARG A 87 8.43 3.65 6.63
CA ARG A 87 8.71 3.92 8.03
C ARG A 87 7.55 3.40 8.90
N ARG A 88 7.81 3.18 10.17
CA ARG A 88 6.82 2.69 11.14
C ARG A 88 5.66 3.68 11.35
N ASP A 89 5.91 4.97 11.21
CA ASP A 89 4.91 6.03 11.33
C ASP A 89 4.02 6.14 10.06
N GLU A 90 4.45 5.53 8.96
CA GLU A 90 3.68 5.40 7.72
C GLU A 90 2.80 4.14 7.68
N LEU A 91 3.06 3.18 8.57
CA LEU A 91 2.33 1.92 8.67
C LEU A 91 1.30 1.99 9.80
N TRP A 92 0.05 1.76 9.47
CA TRP A 92 -1.08 1.79 10.40
C TRP A 92 -1.80 0.46 10.41
N ILE A 93 -2.22 0.04 11.57
CA ILE A 93 -3.03 -1.16 11.77
C ILE A 93 -4.48 -0.75 12.00
N ALA A 94 -5.39 -1.37 11.24
CA ALA A 94 -6.82 -1.29 11.47
C ALA A 94 -7.26 -2.55 12.22
N ASN A 95 -7.71 -2.39 13.45
CA ASN A 95 -8.20 -3.48 14.27
C ASN A 95 -9.70 -3.33 14.48
N ARG A 96 -10.46 -4.41 14.27
CA ARG A 96 -11.90 -4.43 14.55
C ARG A 96 -12.14 -4.93 15.96
N GLU A 97 -12.81 -4.12 16.76
CA GLU A 97 -13.19 -4.44 18.11
C GLU A 97 -14.43 -5.34 18.19
N SER A 98 -14.67 -5.93 19.34
CA SER A 98 -15.81 -6.83 19.59
C SER A 98 -17.18 -6.13 19.47
N ASP A 99 -17.23 -4.81 19.68
CA ASP A 99 -18.42 -3.98 19.53
C ASP A 99 -18.70 -3.59 18.06
N GLY A 100 -17.81 -3.99 17.14
CA GLY A 100 -17.89 -3.68 15.71
C GLY A 100 -17.23 -2.37 15.31
N SER A 101 -16.69 -1.59 16.26
CA SER A 101 -15.90 -0.41 15.96
C SER A 101 -14.55 -0.77 15.34
N THR A 102 -13.91 0.20 14.70
CA THR A 102 -12.54 0.03 14.15
C THR A 102 -11.63 1.06 14.80
N ILE A 103 -10.51 0.57 15.34
CA ILE A 103 -9.45 1.40 15.88
C ILE A 103 -8.27 1.40 14.90
N LEU A 104 -7.69 2.60 14.70
CA LEU A 104 -6.48 2.79 13.91
C LEU A 104 -5.34 3.23 14.81
N TYR A 105 -4.20 2.58 14.69
CA TYR A 105 -2.99 2.97 15.41
C TYR A 105 -1.72 2.74 14.58
N PRO A 106 -0.72 3.62 14.69
CA PRO A 106 0.51 3.48 13.93
C PRO A 106 1.41 2.38 14.52
N MET A 107 2.15 1.70 13.68
CA MET A 107 3.17 0.74 14.15
C MET A 107 4.27 1.40 14.97
N ALA A 108 4.42 2.71 14.88
CA ALA A 108 5.37 3.49 15.68
C ALA A 108 5.06 3.46 17.19
N ASP A 109 3.80 3.20 17.59
CA ASP A 109 3.39 3.15 19.01
C ASP A 109 3.89 1.90 19.72
N PHE A 110 4.24 0.85 18.99
CA PHE A 110 4.80 -0.39 19.55
C PHE A 110 6.28 -0.23 19.90
N ARG A 111 6.56 0.43 21.02
CA ARG A 111 7.94 0.76 21.46
C ARG A 111 8.76 -0.48 21.75
N GLU A 112 8.15 -1.54 22.27
CA GLU A 112 8.81 -2.80 22.64
C GLU A 112 9.36 -3.54 21.41
N LEU A 113 8.75 -3.33 20.25
CA LEU A 113 9.18 -3.92 18.98
C LEU A 113 10.27 -3.11 18.26
N ARG A 114 10.78 -2.03 18.86
CA ARG A 114 11.85 -1.21 18.25
C ARG A 114 13.15 -1.99 18.02
N LEU A 115 13.38 -3.03 18.79
CA LEU A 115 14.55 -3.90 18.69
C LEU A 115 14.31 -5.09 17.74
N ASP A 116 13.07 -5.38 17.39
CA ASP A 116 12.73 -6.44 16.44
C ASP A 116 13.09 -5.99 15.00
N LYS A 117 14.06 -6.68 14.44
CA LYS A 117 14.46 -6.49 13.04
C LYS A 117 13.37 -6.94 12.06
N ASP A 118 12.42 -7.75 12.49
CA ASP A 118 11.33 -8.29 11.66
C ASP A 118 9.96 -7.98 12.25
N ILE A 119 9.51 -6.77 11.97
CA ILE A 119 8.16 -6.28 12.33
C ILE A 119 7.05 -7.19 11.75
N ARG A 120 7.25 -7.73 10.55
CA ARG A 120 6.29 -8.61 9.89
C ARG A 120 6.08 -9.89 10.69
N LYS A 121 7.16 -10.46 11.25
CA LYS A 121 7.06 -11.61 12.15
C LYS A 121 6.21 -11.29 13.37
N SER A 122 6.45 -10.15 14.01
CA SER A 122 5.68 -9.69 15.17
C SER A 122 4.20 -9.46 14.84
N TYR A 123 3.89 -8.99 13.64
CA TYR A 123 2.52 -8.89 13.15
C TYR A 123 1.85 -10.26 13.04
N PHE A 124 2.50 -11.25 12.40
CA PHE A 124 1.97 -12.61 12.28
C PHE A 124 1.83 -13.34 13.62
N GLU A 125 2.65 -12.99 14.62
CA GLU A 125 2.53 -13.50 15.99
C GLU A 125 1.37 -12.84 16.79
N GLY A 126 0.62 -11.94 16.15
CA GLY A 126 -0.53 -11.27 16.77
C GLY A 126 -0.18 -10.20 17.81
N ARG A 127 1.11 -9.84 17.94
CA ARG A 127 1.56 -8.87 18.96
C ARG A 127 1.08 -7.44 18.70
N MET A 128 0.53 -7.20 17.51
CA MET A 128 0.14 -5.87 17.06
C MET A 128 -1.35 -5.75 16.75
N GLY A 129 -2.12 -6.82 16.93
CA GLY A 129 -3.51 -6.86 16.48
C GLY A 129 -3.64 -6.86 14.95
N GLY A 130 -4.85 -6.57 14.45
CA GLY A 130 -5.13 -6.48 13.01
C GLY A 130 -5.18 -7.83 12.28
N LEU A 131 -5.02 -8.94 13.00
CA LEU A 131 -5.23 -10.27 12.44
C LEU A 131 -6.71 -10.66 12.52
N PRO A 132 -7.22 -11.41 11.53
CA PRO A 132 -8.57 -11.93 11.58
C PRO A 132 -8.74 -12.87 12.79
N ASN A 133 -9.83 -12.71 13.53
CA ASN A 133 -10.25 -13.70 14.53
C ASN A 133 -10.86 -14.88 13.78
N LEU A 134 -10.13 -15.98 13.70
CA LEU A 134 -10.55 -17.24 13.06
C LEU A 134 -11.19 -18.17 14.08
#